data_bc419fc9f9f66e7bcb66e3e068278e2a
#
_entry.id   bc419fc9f9f66e7bcb66e3e068278e2a
#
_cell.length_a   1.000
_cell.length_b   1.000
_cell.length_c   1.000
_cell.angle_alpha   90.00
_cell.angle_beta   90.00
_cell.angle_gamma   90.00
#
_symmetry.space_group_name_H-M   'P 1'
#
loop_
_entity.id
_entity.type
_entity.pdbx_description
1 polymer ?
#
loop_
_entity_poly.entity_id
_entity_poly.type
_entity_poly.pdbx_seq_one_letter_code
_entity_poly.pdbx_strand_id
1 'polypeptide(L)'
;MNKVIPGLIPEWEVQQAYPIDKYPVKDGTEFWLTQKLNGVRATYYKGQLFARSGVPYEGLGHILDALKIDDNDSYVFDGELTLRDKGALSDNEAFRKATGIINSDDTDKTAVCYTIFDVLTTEEFDAGVSEGGYGYRRSFLDQLHRFIPQDGRVNILPVLYHGKDQTKIDELLEQMVREDKEGLMVNFDVPYKRKRHNGILKVKRFYTMDLHILRC
;
A
#
# COMPACT_ATOMS: atom_id res chain seq x y z
N MET A 1 -14.49 11.80 -18.30
CA MET A 1 -13.39 12.53 -18.98
C MET A 1 -12.23 12.56 -18.01
N ASN A 2 -11.13 11.86 -18.31
CA ASN A 2 -9.93 11.94 -17.48
C ASN A 2 -9.36 13.36 -17.61
N LYS A 3 -9.36 14.12 -16.51
CA LYS A 3 -8.62 15.37 -16.45
C LYS A 3 -7.14 15.04 -16.62
N VAL A 4 -6.56 15.44 -17.74
CA VAL A 4 -5.10 15.42 -17.91
C VAL A 4 -4.55 16.48 -16.98
N ILE A 5 -3.86 16.08 -15.92
CA ILE A 5 -3.20 17.00 -15.00
C ILE A 5 -1.87 17.38 -15.65
N PRO A 6 -1.60 18.69 -15.88
CA PRO A 6 -0.35 19.12 -16.49
C PRO A 6 0.84 18.62 -15.65
N GLY A 7 1.79 17.93 -16.30
CA GLY A 7 2.99 17.37 -15.67
C GLY A 7 2.84 15.96 -15.12
N LEU A 8 1.65 15.34 -15.19
CA LEU A 8 1.47 13.94 -14.84
C LEU A 8 1.93 13.04 -16.00
N ILE A 9 2.42 11.85 -15.64
CA ILE A 9 2.81 10.81 -16.61
C ILE A 9 1.58 10.43 -17.45
N PRO A 10 1.67 10.39 -18.78
CA PRO A 10 0.53 10.16 -19.67
C PRO A 10 -0.23 8.85 -19.39
N GLU A 11 0.46 7.82 -18.89
CA GLU A 11 -0.10 6.53 -18.52
C GLU A 11 0.14 6.28 -17.02
N TRP A 12 -0.68 6.94 -16.17
CA TRP A 12 -0.59 6.73 -14.73
C TRP A 12 -1.02 5.31 -14.36
N GLU A 13 -0.07 4.53 -13.91
CA GLU A 13 -0.29 3.22 -13.30
C GLU A 13 0.61 3.02 -12.08
N VAL A 14 0.19 2.16 -11.18
CA VAL A 14 0.98 1.71 -10.02
C VAL A 14 1.04 0.19 -9.99
N GLN A 15 2.01 -0.37 -9.29
CA GLN A 15 2.13 -1.82 -9.12
C GLN A 15 0.85 -2.40 -8.52
N GLN A 16 0.36 -3.51 -9.08
CA GLN A 16 -0.82 -4.22 -8.61
C GLN A 16 -0.55 -5.71 -8.42
N ALA A 17 -1.11 -6.26 -7.34
CA ALA A 17 -0.96 -7.67 -6.98
C ALA A 17 -1.94 -8.59 -7.72
N TYR A 18 -1.51 -9.82 -7.99
CA TYR A 18 -2.41 -10.93 -8.27
C TYR A 18 -2.84 -11.64 -6.97
N PRO A 19 -3.99 -12.34 -6.96
CA PRO A 19 -4.32 -13.27 -5.88
C PRO A 19 -3.34 -14.46 -5.87
N ILE A 20 -3.01 -14.97 -4.67
CA ILE A 20 -2.04 -16.07 -4.51
C ILE A 20 -2.51 -17.38 -5.12
N ASP A 21 -3.82 -17.65 -5.14
CA ASP A 21 -4.42 -18.82 -5.76
C ASP A 21 -4.16 -18.91 -7.26
N LYS A 22 -3.99 -17.76 -7.92
CA LYS A 22 -3.64 -17.69 -9.34
C LYS A 22 -2.16 -17.97 -9.61
N TYR A 23 -1.29 -17.61 -8.67
CA TYR A 23 0.17 -17.75 -8.78
C TYR A 23 0.74 -18.25 -7.44
N PRO A 24 0.64 -19.56 -7.15
CA PRO A 24 1.16 -20.10 -5.89
C PRO A 24 2.67 -19.88 -5.78
N VAL A 25 3.12 -19.65 -4.55
CA VAL A 25 4.56 -19.54 -4.24
C VAL A 25 5.24 -20.86 -4.55
N LYS A 26 6.34 -20.85 -5.30
CA LYS A 26 7.11 -22.05 -5.60
C LYS A 26 8.04 -22.40 -4.45
N ASP A 27 8.29 -23.69 -4.26
CA ASP A 27 9.20 -24.18 -3.22
C ASP A 27 10.61 -23.55 -3.37
N GLY A 28 11.20 -23.20 -2.25
CA GLY A 28 12.51 -22.58 -2.17
C GLY A 28 12.57 -21.12 -2.61
N THR A 29 11.46 -20.51 -3.04
CA THR A 29 11.41 -19.08 -3.37
C THR A 29 11.50 -18.25 -2.09
N GLU A 30 12.36 -17.25 -2.11
CA GLU A 30 12.46 -16.25 -1.04
C GLU A 30 11.41 -15.15 -1.21
N PHE A 31 10.77 -14.74 -0.10
CA PHE A 31 9.73 -13.73 -0.11
C PHE A 31 9.65 -12.96 1.21
N TRP A 32 9.03 -11.80 1.16
CA TRP A 32 8.66 -10.97 2.30
C TRP A 32 7.15 -10.98 2.49
N LEU A 33 6.70 -11.11 3.75
CA LEU A 33 5.29 -10.94 4.12
C LEU A 33 5.10 -9.60 4.82
N THR A 34 4.10 -8.88 4.39
CA THR A 34 3.61 -7.67 5.03
C THR A 34 2.11 -7.75 5.25
N GLN A 35 1.58 -6.98 6.19
CA GLN A 35 0.13 -6.85 6.34
C GLN A 35 -0.46 -6.24 5.06
N LYS A 36 -1.57 -6.80 4.59
CA LYS A 36 -2.40 -6.10 3.62
C LYS A 36 -3.27 -5.08 4.35
N LEU A 37 -2.97 -3.81 4.13
CA LEU A 37 -3.73 -2.72 4.72
C LEU A 37 -5.12 -2.62 4.06
N ASN A 38 -6.13 -2.32 4.87
CA ASN A 38 -7.48 -2.02 4.42
C ASN A 38 -7.68 -0.50 4.43
N GLY A 39 -7.31 0.15 3.34
CA GLY A 39 -7.29 1.60 3.22
C GLY A 39 -7.49 2.07 1.79
N VAL A 40 -7.09 3.29 1.54
CA VAL A 40 -7.18 3.94 0.23
C VAL A 40 -5.77 4.14 -0.31
N ARG A 41 -5.45 3.45 -1.43
CA ARG A 41 -4.13 3.53 -2.07
C ARG A 41 -3.78 4.98 -2.42
N ALA A 42 -2.58 5.37 -2.02
CA ALA A 42 -2.01 6.66 -2.40
C ALA A 42 -0.54 6.51 -2.79
N THR A 43 -0.12 7.27 -3.79
CA THR A 43 1.27 7.34 -4.23
C THR A 43 1.73 8.79 -4.14
N TYR A 44 2.75 9.03 -3.31
CA TYR A 44 3.43 10.34 -3.28
C TYR A 44 4.36 10.44 -4.47
N TYR A 45 4.19 11.50 -5.25
CA TYR A 45 4.99 11.79 -6.43
C TYR A 45 5.07 13.30 -6.64
N LYS A 46 6.28 13.83 -6.74
CA LYS A 46 6.56 15.25 -7.00
C LYS A 46 5.73 16.20 -6.12
N GLY A 47 5.79 16.00 -4.80
CA GLY A 47 5.16 16.88 -3.81
C GLY A 47 3.65 16.69 -3.61
N GLN A 48 3.03 15.68 -4.24
CA GLN A 48 1.59 15.45 -4.17
C GLN A 48 1.25 13.97 -3.97
N LEU A 49 0.12 13.70 -3.31
CA LEU A 49 -0.45 12.35 -3.18
C LEU A 49 -1.50 12.12 -4.27
N PHE A 50 -1.38 10.99 -4.95
CA PHE A 50 -2.28 10.59 -6.04
C PHE A 50 -2.99 9.29 -5.73
N ALA A 51 -4.25 9.21 -6.09
CA ALA A 51 -5.00 7.97 -6.10
C ALA A 51 -4.45 6.99 -7.15
N ARG A 52 -4.83 5.72 -7.03
CA ARG A 52 -4.50 4.69 -8.04
C ARG A 52 -4.93 5.07 -9.46
N SER A 53 -5.93 5.92 -9.61
CA SER A 53 -6.42 6.45 -10.90
C SER A 53 -5.61 7.64 -11.42
N GLY A 54 -4.63 8.15 -10.67
CA GLY A 54 -3.87 9.36 -11.00
C GLY A 54 -4.59 10.67 -10.64
N VAL A 55 -5.69 10.60 -9.93
CA VAL A 55 -6.37 11.81 -9.42
C VAL A 55 -5.66 12.25 -8.14
N PRO A 56 -5.27 13.54 -8.00
CA PRO A 56 -4.66 14.03 -6.78
C PRO A 56 -5.64 14.05 -5.61
N TYR A 57 -5.13 13.79 -4.41
CA TYR A 57 -5.87 14.00 -3.18
C TYR A 57 -5.67 15.41 -2.66
N GLU A 58 -6.75 16.05 -2.25
CA GLU A 58 -6.74 17.38 -1.65
C GLU A 58 -6.85 17.30 -0.12
N GLY A 59 -6.37 18.34 0.59
CA GLY A 59 -6.52 18.49 2.03
C GLY A 59 -5.62 17.57 2.89
N LEU A 60 -4.57 16.97 2.31
CA LEU A 60 -3.62 16.11 3.02
C LEU A 60 -2.28 16.82 3.32
N GLY A 61 -2.28 18.14 3.48
CA GLY A 61 -1.08 18.94 3.73
C GLY A 61 -0.23 18.45 4.90
N HIS A 62 -0.87 17.99 6.00
CA HIS A 62 -0.18 17.44 7.16
C HIS A 62 0.67 16.19 6.84
N ILE A 63 0.25 15.37 5.86
CA ILE A 63 1.03 14.22 5.38
C ILE A 63 2.12 14.70 4.42
N LEU A 64 1.79 15.59 3.49
CA LEU A 64 2.75 16.12 2.53
C LEU A 64 3.92 16.81 3.21
N ASP A 65 3.67 17.57 4.28
CA ASP A 65 4.72 18.22 5.07
C ASP A 65 5.65 17.20 5.76
N ALA A 66 5.14 16.03 6.14
CA ALA A 66 5.93 14.95 6.73
C ALA A 66 6.74 14.14 5.69
N LEU A 67 6.38 14.22 4.42
CA LEU A 67 7.04 13.51 3.30
C LEU A 67 8.11 14.36 2.60
N LYS A 68 8.25 15.62 2.93
CA LYS A 68 9.32 16.49 2.40
C LYS A 68 10.65 16.14 3.07
N ILE A 69 11.27 15.06 2.61
CA ILE A 69 12.57 14.58 3.11
C ILE A 69 13.76 15.11 2.33
N ASP A 70 13.52 15.66 1.13
CA ASP A 70 14.49 16.43 0.34
C ASP A 70 13.77 17.55 -0.44
N ASP A 71 14.56 18.51 -0.93
CA ASP A 71 14.05 19.67 -1.67
C ASP A 71 13.76 19.36 -3.16
N ASN A 72 14.13 18.17 -3.65
CA ASN A 72 14.10 17.82 -5.06
C ASN A 72 12.97 16.84 -5.41
N ASP A 73 12.15 16.41 -4.44
CA ASP A 73 11.11 15.37 -4.63
C ASP A 73 11.67 14.12 -5.36
N SER A 74 12.88 13.71 -4.96
CA SER A 74 13.62 12.63 -5.62
C SER A 74 13.02 11.25 -5.41
N TYR A 75 12.04 11.13 -4.49
CA TYR A 75 11.46 9.86 -4.09
C TYR A 75 9.97 9.78 -4.39
N VAL A 76 9.55 8.59 -4.78
CA VAL A 76 8.15 8.19 -4.90
C VAL A 76 7.85 7.19 -3.80
N PHE A 77 6.85 7.47 -2.99
CA PHE A 77 6.38 6.54 -1.97
C PHE A 77 5.06 5.93 -2.39
N ASP A 78 4.99 4.62 -2.31
CA ASP A 78 3.77 3.87 -2.58
C ASP A 78 3.22 3.35 -1.26
N GLY A 79 1.96 3.66 -0.95
CA GLY A 79 1.41 3.42 0.37
C GLY A 79 -0.12 3.41 0.40
N GLU A 80 -0.64 3.42 1.62
CA GLU A 80 -2.07 3.36 1.92
C GLU A 80 -2.45 4.46 2.91
N LEU A 81 -3.54 5.16 2.64
CA LEU A 81 -4.18 6.08 3.57
C LEU A 81 -5.16 5.30 4.45
N THR A 82 -5.00 5.42 5.77
CA THR A 82 -5.84 4.76 6.78
C THR A 82 -6.19 5.73 7.90
N LEU A 83 -7.07 5.35 8.83
CA LEU A 83 -7.21 6.11 10.06
C LEU A 83 -5.93 6.01 10.90
N ARG A 84 -5.50 7.13 11.45
CA ARG A 84 -4.38 7.23 12.39
C ARG A 84 -4.65 6.47 13.69
N ASP A 85 -5.87 6.55 14.18
CA ASP A 85 -6.37 5.78 15.31
C ASP A 85 -7.78 5.25 14.96
N LYS A 86 -7.89 3.93 14.89
CA LYS A 86 -9.19 3.30 14.65
C LYS A 86 -10.01 3.08 15.93
N GLY A 87 -9.40 3.20 17.12
CA GLY A 87 -10.06 2.92 18.40
C GLY A 87 -10.65 1.51 18.41
N ALA A 88 -11.93 1.42 18.79
CA ALA A 88 -12.69 0.17 18.85
C ALA A 88 -13.36 -0.24 17.52
N LEU A 89 -13.13 0.50 16.42
CA LEU A 89 -13.70 0.18 15.12
C LEU A 89 -13.09 -1.11 14.56
N SER A 90 -13.90 -1.95 13.94
CA SER A 90 -13.44 -3.03 13.08
C SER A 90 -12.64 -2.47 11.90
N ASP A 91 -11.84 -3.33 11.27
CA ASP A 91 -11.01 -2.92 10.13
C ASP A 91 -11.87 -2.36 8.97
N ASN A 92 -13.03 -2.96 8.73
CA ASN A 92 -13.97 -2.50 7.71
C ASN A 92 -14.66 -1.17 8.06
N GLU A 93 -14.99 -0.93 9.33
CA GLU A 93 -15.55 0.35 9.78
C GLU A 93 -14.52 1.45 9.69
N ALA A 94 -13.27 1.18 10.10
CA ALA A 94 -12.14 2.08 9.96
C ALA A 94 -11.90 2.47 8.50
N PHE A 95 -11.92 1.49 7.58
CA PHE A 95 -11.82 1.72 6.15
C PHE A 95 -12.92 2.64 5.62
N ARG A 96 -14.20 2.36 5.95
CA ARG A 96 -15.31 3.20 5.51
C ARG A 96 -15.19 4.64 6.04
N LYS A 97 -14.80 4.79 7.32
CA LYS A 97 -14.60 6.11 7.93
C LYS A 97 -13.44 6.87 7.27
N ALA A 98 -12.29 6.21 7.07
CA ALA A 98 -11.16 6.81 6.36
C ALA A 98 -11.55 7.25 4.94
N THR A 99 -12.23 6.39 4.19
CA THR A 99 -12.70 6.69 2.83
C THR A 99 -13.66 7.88 2.82
N GLY A 100 -14.59 7.96 3.77
CA GLY A 100 -15.50 9.09 3.92
C GLY A 100 -14.76 10.41 4.15
N ILE A 101 -13.77 10.42 5.07
CA ILE A 101 -12.95 11.59 5.35
C ILE A 101 -12.14 12.01 4.12
N ILE A 102 -11.47 11.07 3.44
CA ILE A 102 -10.60 11.33 2.30
C ILE A 102 -11.39 11.94 1.13
N ASN A 103 -12.60 11.47 0.89
CA ASN A 103 -13.45 11.90 -0.23
C ASN A 103 -14.32 13.12 0.07
N SER A 104 -14.32 13.63 1.29
CA SER A 104 -15.06 14.84 1.66
C SER A 104 -14.23 16.09 1.39
N ASP A 105 -14.83 17.13 0.81
CA ASP A 105 -14.18 18.41 0.58
C ASP A 105 -14.14 19.28 1.83
N ASP A 106 -15.14 19.14 2.73
CA ASP A 106 -15.34 20.00 3.88
C ASP A 106 -14.83 19.41 5.22
N THR A 107 -14.27 18.18 5.22
CA THR A 107 -13.86 17.50 6.44
C THR A 107 -12.37 17.68 6.70
N ASP A 108 -12.02 17.99 7.96
CA ASP A 108 -10.62 17.93 8.42
C ASP A 108 -10.07 16.51 8.27
N LYS A 109 -8.98 16.37 7.52
CA LYS A 109 -8.35 15.10 7.19
C LYS A 109 -7.19 14.71 8.12
N THR A 110 -6.94 15.44 9.21
CA THR A 110 -5.84 15.18 10.15
C THR A 110 -5.95 13.84 10.88
N ALA A 111 -7.16 13.25 10.92
CA ALA A 111 -7.38 11.89 11.40
C ALA A 111 -6.86 10.79 10.49
N VAL A 112 -6.44 11.13 9.26
CA VAL A 112 -5.87 10.17 8.29
C VAL A 112 -4.35 10.18 8.42
N CYS A 113 -3.74 8.99 8.33
CA CYS A 113 -2.29 8.81 8.21
C CYS A 113 -1.94 8.07 6.92
N TYR A 114 -0.67 8.14 6.55
CA TYR A 114 -0.13 7.47 5.38
C TYR A 114 0.86 6.40 5.79
N THR A 115 0.66 5.15 5.37
CA THR A 115 1.58 4.04 5.64
C THR A 115 2.26 3.62 4.35
N ILE A 116 3.57 3.86 4.27
CA ILE A 116 4.42 3.56 3.12
C ILE A 116 4.78 2.07 3.14
N PHE A 117 4.69 1.38 2.02
CA PHE A 117 5.11 -0.02 1.87
C PHE A 117 6.11 -0.24 0.74
N ASP A 118 6.33 0.72 -0.17
CA ASP A 118 7.36 0.65 -1.20
C ASP A 118 7.92 2.06 -1.50
N VAL A 119 9.13 2.11 -2.06
CA VAL A 119 9.81 3.34 -2.44
C VAL A 119 10.59 3.16 -3.75
N LEU A 120 10.58 4.20 -4.57
CA LEU A 120 11.36 4.29 -5.81
C LEU A 120 12.01 5.67 -5.88
N THR A 121 13.00 5.82 -6.76
CA THR A 121 13.35 7.16 -7.22
C THR A 121 12.30 7.67 -8.22
N THR A 122 12.23 8.97 -8.40
CA THR A 122 11.32 9.59 -9.37
C THR A 122 11.63 9.11 -10.80
N GLU A 123 12.93 8.95 -11.12
CA GLU A 123 13.40 8.44 -12.41
C GLU A 123 12.93 6.99 -12.66
N GLU A 124 13.04 6.10 -11.67
CA GLU A 124 12.57 4.72 -11.77
C GLU A 124 11.04 4.68 -11.99
N PHE A 125 10.31 5.51 -11.25
CA PHE A 125 8.86 5.57 -11.40
C PHE A 125 8.46 6.11 -12.77
N ASP A 126 9.14 7.15 -13.28
CA ASP A 126 8.92 7.70 -14.60
C ASP A 126 9.27 6.68 -15.71
N ALA A 127 10.33 5.88 -15.52
CA ALA A 127 10.70 4.77 -16.40
C ALA A 127 9.70 3.59 -16.34
N GLY A 128 8.86 3.51 -15.32
CA GLY A 128 7.84 2.46 -15.14
C GLY A 128 8.35 1.16 -14.53
N VAL A 129 9.63 1.12 -14.14
CA VAL A 129 10.28 -0.05 -13.55
C VAL A 129 11.43 0.37 -12.66
N SER A 130 11.58 -0.24 -11.46
CA SER A 130 12.76 -0.02 -10.62
C SER A 130 13.95 -0.84 -11.10
N GLU A 131 15.16 -0.36 -10.82
CA GLU A 131 16.40 -1.09 -11.06
C GLU A 131 16.57 -2.26 -10.09
N GLY A 132 16.30 -1.99 -8.80
CA GLY A 132 16.41 -2.96 -7.72
C GLY A 132 15.18 -3.81 -7.47
N GLY A 133 15.36 -5.02 -6.90
CA GLY A 133 14.31 -5.87 -6.38
C GLY A 133 13.65 -5.29 -5.10
N TYR A 134 12.66 -6.00 -4.58
CA TYR A 134 11.94 -5.56 -3.37
C TYR A 134 12.87 -5.45 -2.15
N GLY A 135 13.80 -6.38 -1.96
CA GLY A 135 14.73 -6.37 -0.84
C GLY A 135 15.61 -5.11 -0.82
N TYR A 136 16.09 -4.68 -2.00
CA TYR A 136 16.83 -3.43 -2.14
C TYR A 136 15.97 -2.22 -1.76
N ARG A 137 14.78 -2.09 -2.35
CA ARG A 137 13.87 -0.98 -2.07
C ARG A 137 13.44 -0.94 -0.60
N ARG A 138 13.20 -2.13 0.00
CA ARG A 138 12.88 -2.24 1.43
C ARG A 138 14.01 -1.74 2.32
N SER A 139 15.25 -2.16 2.06
CA SER A 139 16.43 -1.69 2.80
C SER A 139 16.61 -0.16 2.67
N PHE A 140 16.31 0.37 1.49
CA PHE A 140 16.36 1.80 1.25
C PHE A 140 15.24 2.54 2.02
N LEU A 141 14.02 2.03 2.01
CA LEU A 141 12.92 2.58 2.80
C LEU A 141 13.23 2.59 4.30
N ASP A 142 13.86 1.53 4.83
CA ASP A 142 14.28 1.45 6.23
C ASP A 142 15.35 2.51 6.57
N GLN A 143 16.22 2.86 5.64
CA GLN A 143 17.17 3.96 5.81
C GLN A 143 16.51 5.34 5.80
N LEU A 144 15.49 5.53 4.99
CA LEU A 144 14.73 6.79 4.91
C LEU A 144 13.85 7.02 6.15
N HIS A 145 13.51 5.97 6.90
CA HIS A 145 12.66 6.04 8.10
C HIS A 145 13.13 7.10 9.10
N ARG A 146 14.45 7.28 9.28
CA ARG A 146 15.03 8.28 10.19
C ARG A 146 14.73 9.73 9.81
N PHE A 147 14.35 9.99 8.58
CA PHE A 147 14.02 11.34 8.09
C PHE A 147 12.51 11.62 8.13
N ILE A 148 11.68 10.60 8.38
CA ILE A 148 10.24 10.71 8.49
C ILE A 148 9.90 11.05 9.95
N PRO A 149 9.09 12.08 10.22
CA PRO A 149 8.65 12.41 11.57
C PRO A 149 7.92 11.25 12.25
N GLN A 150 8.35 10.91 13.48
CA GLN A 150 7.79 9.79 14.25
C GLN A 150 6.54 10.20 15.05
N ASP A 151 5.65 10.98 14.45
CA ASP A 151 4.44 11.52 15.07
C ASP A 151 3.14 10.83 14.61
N GLY A 152 3.26 9.77 13.81
CA GLY A 152 2.16 8.95 13.34
C GLY A 152 1.38 9.53 12.14
N ARG A 153 1.80 10.67 11.56
CA ARG A 153 1.23 11.16 10.29
C ARG A 153 1.64 10.28 9.12
N VAL A 154 2.89 9.83 9.14
CA VAL A 154 3.47 8.92 8.16
C VAL A 154 4.11 7.76 8.89
N ASN A 155 3.87 6.55 8.42
CA ASN A 155 4.41 5.31 8.98
C ASN A 155 5.06 4.50 7.88
N ILE A 156 5.97 3.58 8.25
CA ILE A 156 6.49 2.56 7.35
C ILE A 156 5.89 1.22 7.74
N LEU A 157 5.30 0.52 6.77
CA LEU A 157 4.71 -0.80 6.99
C LEU A 157 5.79 -1.80 7.40
N PRO A 158 5.68 -2.48 8.57
CA PRO A 158 6.67 -3.46 8.98
C PRO A 158 6.63 -4.72 8.12
N VAL A 159 7.79 -5.35 7.94
CA VAL A 159 7.90 -6.71 7.42
C VAL A 159 7.59 -7.67 8.57
N LEU A 160 6.64 -8.58 8.34
CA LEU A 160 6.23 -9.60 9.33
C LEU A 160 7.09 -10.85 9.25
N TYR A 161 7.56 -11.18 8.05
CA TYR A 161 8.42 -12.33 7.79
C TYR A 161 9.26 -12.10 6.54
N HIS A 162 10.50 -12.62 6.55
CA HIS A 162 11.37 -12.73 5.39
C HIS A 162 12.04 -14.09 5.38
N GLY A 163 11.95 -14.82 4.30
CA GLY A 163 12.55 -16.15 4.15
C GLY A 163 11.88 -16.99 3.07
N LYS A 164 12.00 -18.33 3.21
CA LYS A 164 11.52 -19.30 2.21
C LYS A 164 10.48 -20.28 2.75
N ASP A 165 10.11 -20.14 4.02
CA ASP A 165 9.14 -21.04 4.67
C ASP A 165 7.71 -20.61 4.32
N GLN A 166 7.07 -21.36 3.45
CA GLN A 166 5.70 -21.08 2.98
C GLN A 166 4.65 -21.29 4.07
N THR A 167 4.93 -22.07 5.12
CA THR A 167 3.98 -22.29 6.24
C THR A 167 3.69 -20.96 6.96
N LYS A 168 4.61 -20.01 6.90
CA LYS A 168 4.44 -18.66 7.47
C LYS A 168 3.32 -17.85 6.81
N ILE A 169 2.94 -18.18 5.59
CA ILE A 169 1.81 -17.53 4.91
C ILE A 169 0.51 -17.86 5.64
N ASP A 170 0.27 -19.15 5.92
CA ASP A 170 -0.95 -19.59 6.59
C ASP A 170 -0.97 -19.17 8.06
N GLU A 171 0.15 -19.35 8.79
CA GLU A 171 0.29 -18.94 10.19
C GLU A 171 -0.02 -17.44 10.39
N LEU A 172 0.60 -16.58 9.58
CA LEU A 172 0.41 -15.14 9.68
C LEU A 172 -0.97 -14.70 9.14
N LEU A 173 -1.51 -15.41 8.13
CA LEU A 173 -2.87 -15.13 7.68
C LEU A 173 -3.90 -15.42 8.79
N GLU A 174 -3.75 -16.53 9.52
CA GLU A 174 -4.60 -16.82 10.68
C GLU A 174 -4.46 -15.75 11.77
N GLN A 175 -3.25 -15.25 12.00
CA GLN A 175 -3.03 -14.14 12.92
C GLN A 175 -3.77 -12.87 12.45
N MET A 176 -3.63 -12.50 11.17
CA MET A 176 -4.34 -11.35 10.60
C MET A 176 -5.86 -11.46 10.78
N VAL A 177 -6.41 -12.66 10.60
CA VAL A 177 -7.84 -12.92 10.80
C VAL A 177 -8.26 -12.74 12.26
N ARG A 178 -7.46 -13.26 13.22
CA ARG A 178 -7.72 -13.07 14.66
C ARG A 178 -7.67 -11.60 15.09
N GLU A 179 -6.83 -10.81 14.43
CA GLU A 179 -6.65 -9.37 14.69
C GLU A 179 -7.63 -8.49 13.89
N ASP A 180 -8.61 -9.09 13.19
CA ASP A 180 -9.54 -8.38 12.31
C ASP A 180 -8.81 -7.53 11.25
N LYS A 181 -7.83 -8.12 10.56
CA LYS A 181 -7.07 -7.51 9.46
C LYS A 181 -7.44 -8.12 8.13
N GLU A 182 -7.26 -7.36 7.03
CA GLU A 182 -7.66 -7.77 5.69
C GLU A 182 -6.93 -9.03 5.17
N GLY A 183 -5.64 -9.19 5.52
CA GLY A 183 -4.81 -10.29 5.06
C GLY A 183 -3.34 -9.93 4.94
N LEU A 184 -2.65 -10.57 3.98
CA LEU A 184 -1.21 -10.40 3.75
C LEU A 184 -0.90 -9.99 2.30
N MET A 185 0.28 -9.41 2.13
CA MET A 185 0.96 -9.26 0.84
C MET A 185 2.21 -10.11 0.85
N VAL A 186 2.44 -10.86 -0.24
CA VAL A 186 3.68 -11.59 -0.52
C VAL A 186 4.45 -10.79 -1.56
N ASN A 187 5.66 -10.37 -1.22
CA ASN A 187 6.54 -9.63 -2.11
C ASN A 187 7.73 -10.51 -2.47
N PHE A 188 8.00 -10.70 -3.77
CA PHE A 188 9.21 -11.37 -4.25
C PHE A 188 10.31 -10.35 -4.55
N ASP A 189 11.57 -10.82 -4.55
CA ASP A 189 12.71 -9.95 -4.86
C ASP A 189 12.82 -9.68 -6.37
N VAL A 190 11.89 -8.87 -6.86
CA VAL A 190 11.80 -8.46 -8.27
C VAL A 190 11.61 -6.96 -8.38
N PRO A 191 11.99 -6.35 -9.54
CA PRO A 191 11.72 -4.93 -9.79
C PRO A 191 10.25 -4.56 -9.65
N TYR A 192 10.00 -3.35 -9.12
CA TYR A 192 8.68 -2.71 -9.18
C TYR A 192 8.29 -2.48 -10.64
N LYS A 193 7.04 -2.73 -10.99
CA LYS A 193 6.50 -2.47 -12.32
C LYS A 193 5.18 -1.74 -12.20
N ARG A 194 5.03 -0.65 -12.92
CA ARG A 194 3.80 0.15 -12.99
C ARG A 194 2.70 -0.60 -13.76
N LYS A 195 2.38 -1.82 -13.33
CA LYS A 195 1.31 -2.66 -13.86
C LYS A 195 0.98 -3.80 -12.89
N ARG A 196 -0.07 -4.55 -13.20
CA ARG A 196 -0.33 -5.80 -12.49
C ARG A 196 0.69 -6.87 -12.91
N HIS A 197 1.35 -7.49 -11.94
CA HIS A 197 2.28 -8.59 -12.18
C HIS A 197 2.38 -9.54 -10.97
N ASN A 198 2.97 -10.72 -11.21
CA ASN A 198 3.07 -11.78 -10.20
C ASN A 198 4.29 -11.66 -9.25
N GLY A 199 5.03 -10.58 -9.33
CA GLY A 199 6.10 -10.26 -8.36
C GLY A 199 5.58 -9.80 -7.00
N ILE A 200 4.27 -9.53 -6.92
CA ILE A 200 3.57 -9.24 -5.68
C ILE A 200 2.22 -9.96 -5.69
N LEU A 201 1.89 -10.64 -4.58
CA LEU A 201 0.64 -11.38 -4.44
C LEU A 201 -0.13 -10.90 -3.21
N LYS A 202 -1.46 -10.95 -3.31
CA LYS A 202 -2.35 -10.70 -2.17
C LYS A 202 -2.92 -12.00 -1.65
N VAL A 203 -2.94 -12.15 -0.33
CA VAL A 203 -3.51 -13.28 0.39
C VAL A 203 -4.66 -12.76 1.24
N LYS A 204 -5.87 -13.26 0.97
CA LYS A 204 -7.06 -12.92 1.73
C LYS A 204 -7.76 -14.20 2.13
N ARG A 205 -8.45 -14.19 3.28
CA ARG A 205 -9.36 -15.28 3.60
C ARG A 205 -10.61 -15.14 2.76
N PHE A 206 -10.98 -16.17 2.03
CA PHE A 206 -12.27 -16.26 1.38
C PHE A 206 -13.28 -16.85 2.38
N TYR A 207 -14.38 -16.14 2.59
CA TYR A 207 -15.54 -16.72 3.26
C TYR A 207 -16.48 -17.22 2.16
N THR A 208 -16.74 -18.52 2.12
CA THR A 208 -17.85 -19.08 1.34
C THR A 208 -19.11 -19.00 2.19
N MET A 209 -20.16 -18.39 1.64
CA MET A 209 -21.48 -18.35 2.25
C MET A 209 -22.42 -19.14 1.33
N ASP A 210 -22.93 -20.25 1.84
CA ASP A 210 -23.98 -21.00 1.14
C ASP A 210 -25.32 -20.26 1.35
N LEU A 211 -25.85 -19.68 0.27
CA LEU A 211 -27.16 -19.02 0.26
C LEU A 211 -28.21 -20.02 -0.23
N HIS A 212 -29.09 -20.43 0.65
CA HIS A 212 -30.31 -21.11 0.24
C HIS A 212 -31.32 -20.08 -0.28
N ILE A 213 -31.58 -20.11 -1.60
CA ILE A 213 -32.61 -19.29 -2.22
C ILE A 213 -33.95 -20.01 -1.97
N LEU A 214 -34.75 -19.49 -1.05
CA LEU A 214 -36.13 -19.89 -0.90
C LEU A 214 -36.94 -19.24 -2.04
N ARG A 215 -37.47 -20.04 -2.94
CA ARG A 215 -38.46 -19.54 -3.92
C ARG A 215 -39.74 -19.17 -3.17
N CYS A 216 -40.17 -17.91 -3.31
CA CYS A 216 -41.52 -17.48 -3.03
C CYS A 216 -42.46 -17.92 -4.16
#